data_307657ed09df2d9dec998df186527711
#
_entry.id   307657ed09df2d9dec998df186527711
#
_cell.length_a   1.000
_cell.length_b   1.000
_cell.length_c   1.000
_cell.angle_alpha   90.00
_cell.angle_beta   90.00
_cell.angle_gamma   90.00
#
_symmetry.space_group_name_H-M   'P 1'
#
loop_
_entity.id
_entity.type
_entity.pdbx_description
1 polymer ?
#
loop_
_entity_poly.entity_id
_entity_poly.type
_entity_poly.pdbx_seq_one_letter_code
_entity_poly.pdbx_strand_id
1 'polypeptide(L)'
;MSNIDPTIWSNDDRAVRPGDDETATRLLTDVVYYGFGQLFLLCLPMMWLVSVTPFSNGVVRTGFAVSVIAIPVSIGLFRRGVLRVGEPWPRFTNRDLGVGGGYGDFLTRSVYFSSIIALCSYGGAAANLLVGSVLTNVLIAAIVAGVGVTGFPYLARESTRVLAGRAAVYAAGLGAVYVGAMPFLWRFLPEIGLIFLLYVVLALLDVQSLAGAIHEWA
;
A
#
# COMPACT_ATOMS: atom_id res chain seq x y z
N MET A 1 35.31 -7.92 -19.90
CA MET A 1 34.17 -8.56 -19.18
C MET A 1 34.48 -8.43 -17.69
N SER A 2 33.96 -7.42 -17.03
CA SER A 2 34.15 -7.20 -15.59
C SER A 2 33.26 -8.19 -14.85
N ASN A 3 33.89 -9.05 -14.08
CA ASN A 3 33.24 -10.01 -13.19
C ASN A 3 32.63 -9.21 -12.04
N ILE A 4 31.38 -8.79 -12.18
CA ILE A 4 30.62 -8.17 -11.09
C ILE A 4 30.25 -9.32 -10.16
N ASP A 5 30.88 -9.32 -9.00
CA ASP A 5 30.64 -10.30 -7.94
C ASP A 5 29.15 -10.27 -7.54
N PRO A 6 28.37 -11.33 -7.78
CA PRO A 6 26.96 -11.39 -7.46
C PRO A 6 26.69 -11.32 -5.94
N THR A 7 27.73 -11.44 -5.12
CA THR A 7 27.61 -11.40 -3.64
C THR A 7 27.44 -9.98 -3.09
N ILE A 8 27.72 -8.94 -3.89
CA ILE A 8 27.54 -7.53 -3.43
C ILE A 8 26.09 -7.20 -3.11
N TRP A 9 25.13 -7.89 -3.73
CA TRP A 9 23.69 -7.68 -3.51
C TRP A 9 23.09 -8.65 -2.48
N SER A 10 23.83 -9.70 -2.08
CA SER A 10 23.34 -10.69 -1.11
C SER A 10 23.52 -10.25 0.36
N ASN A 11 24.23 -9.15 0.61
CA ASN A 11 24.51 -8.68 1.97
C ASN A 11 23.30 -8.04 2.67
N ASP A 12 22.20 -7.82 1.96
CA ASP A 12 20.95 -7.30 2.53
C ASP A 12 20.11 -8.40 3.23
N ASP A 13 20.60 -9.66 3.18
CA ASP A 13 19.92 -10.84 3.71
C ASP A 13 20.18 -11.12 5.20
N ARG A 14 21.02 -10.33 5.83
CA ARG A 14 21.31 -10.55 7.25
C ARG A 14 20.10 -10.14 8.06
N ALA A 15 19.40 -11.13 8.58
CA ALA A 15 18.52 -10.94 9.73
C ALA A 15 19.30 -10.14 10.77
N VAL A 16 18.87 -8.92 11.04
CA VAL A 16 19.53 -8.01 11.99
C VAL A 16 19.61 -8.73 13.33
N ARG A 17 20.83 -9.00 13.81
CA ARG A 17 21.02 -9.51 15.16
C ARG A 17 20.59 -8.44 16.15
N PRO A 18 19.74 -8.77 17.13
CA PRO A 18 19.41 -7.83 18.19
C PRO A 18 20.70 -7.51 18.96
N GLY A 19 21.11 -6.27 19.02
CA GLY A 19 22.25 -5.84 19.83
C GLY A 19 23.18 -4.76 19.26
N ASP A 20 23.02 -4.37 17.99
CA ASP A 20 23.85 -3.32 17.42
C ASP A 20 23.24 -1.93 17.65
N ASP A 21 24.02 -0.99 18.20
CA ASP A 21 23.64 0.42 18.43
C ASP A 21 23.28 1.19 17.15
N GLU A 22 23.54 0.62 15.98
CA GLU A 22 23.07 1.08 14.67
C GLU A 22 21.58 0.86 14.40
N THR A 23 20.84 0.21 15.31
CA THR A 23 19.47 -0.28 15.06
C THR A 23 18.49 0.85 14.77
N ALA A 24 18.60 1.98 15.48
CA ALA A 24 17.68 3.11 15.29
C ALA A 24 17.91 3.85 13.97
N THR A 25 19.16 4.09 13.59
CA THR A 25 19.51 4.78 12.33
C THR A 25 19.11 3.92 11.12
N ARG A 26 19.34 2.62 11.20
CA ARG A 26 18.93 1.69 10.13
C ARG A 26 17.41 1.55 10.06
N LEU A 27 16.70 1.52 11.19
CA LEU A 27 15.24 1.53 11.19
C LEU A 27 14.70 2.80 10.52
N LEU A 28 15.26 3.96 10.86
CA LEU A 28 14.87 5.21 10.23
C LEU A 28 15.12 5.18 8.72
N THR A 29 16.26 4.66 8.29
CA THR A 29 16.59 4.48 6.86
C THR A 29 15.58 3.57 6.18
N ASP A 30 15.22 2.44 6.77
CA ASP A 30 14.23 1.53 6.21
C ASP A 30 12.83 2.16 6.13
N VAL A 31 12.42 2.89 7.16
CA VAL A 31 11.15 3.62 7.17
C VAL A 31 11.13 4.69 6.09
N VAL A 32 12.21 5.49 5.99
CA VAL A 32 12.26 6.61 5.02
C VAL A 32 12.42 6.09 3.60
N TYR A 33 13.39 5.23 3.36
CA TYR A 33 13.74 4.81 2.00
C TYR A 33 12.75 3.80 1.44
N TYR A 34 12.46 2.73 2.20
CA TYR A 34 11.57 1.67 1.72
C TYR A 34 10.09 1.93 2.05
N GLY A 35 9.80 2.56 3.16
CA GLY A 35 8.42 2.89 3.53
C GLY A 35 7.91 4.12 2.77
N PHE A 36 8.45 5.29 3.06
CA PHE A 36 8.00 6.53 2.43
C PHE A 36 8.33 6.57 0.95
N GLY A 37 9.53 6.15 0.51
CA GLY A 37 9.91 6.16 -0.90
C GLY A 37 8.94 5.33 -1.75
N GLN A 38 8.60 4.13 -1.32
CA GLN A 38 7.61 3.30 -2.03
C GLN A 38 6.21 3.93 -1.98
N LEU A 39 5.77 4.41 -0.81
CA LEU A 39 4.44 5.00 -0.68
C LEU A 39 4.28 6.21 -1.59
N PHE A 40 5.23 7.16 -1.57
CA PHE A 40 5.16 8.35 -2.41
C PHE A 40 5.24 8.01 -3.89
N LEU A 41 6.13 7.11 -4.29
CA LEU A 41 6.27 6.73 -5.69
C LEU A 41 5.03 6.01 -6.24
N LEU A 42 4.49 5.08 -5.45
CA LEU A 42 3.43 4.18 -5.91
C LEU A 42 2.02 4.74 -5.73
N CYS A 43 1.79 5.53 -4.68
CA CYS A 43 0.45 5.96 -4.27
C CYS A 43 0.18 7.45 -4.46
N LEU A 44 1.10 8.19 -5.10
CA LEU A 44 0.98 9.64 -5.29
C LEU A 44 -0.39 10.07 -5.87
N PRO A 45 -0.95 9.41 -6.90
CA PRO A 45 -2.28 9.77 -7.42
C PRO A 45 -3.38 9.65 -6.38
N MET A 46 -3.38 8.58 -5.57
CA MET A 46 -4.36 8.37 -4.51
C MET A 46 -4.16 9.36 -3.36
N MET A 47 -2.91 9.63 -2.98
CA MET A 47 -2.58 10.61 -1.95
C MET A 47 -3.05 12.01 -2.36
N TRP A 48 -2.85 12.37 -3.63
CA TRP A 48 -3.35 13.63 -4.17
C TRP A 48 -4.89 13.67 -4.14
N LEU A 49 -5.56 12.62 -4.63
CA LEU A 49 -7.02 12.53 -4.64
C LEU A 49 -7.61 12.73 -3.23
N VAL A 50 -7.07 12.03 -2.22
CA VAL A 50 -7.53 12.17 -0.83
C VAL A 50 -7.27 13.59 -0.29
N SER A 51 -6.13 14.19 -0.64
CA SER A 51 -5.75 15.52 -0.16
C SER A 51 -6.65 16.64 -0.69
N VAL A 52 -7.11 16.53 -1.95
CA VAL A 52 -7.97 17.52 -2.59
C VAL A 52 -9.45 17.28 -2.37
N THR A 53 -9.82 16.15 -1.78
CA THR A 53 -11.23 15.85 -1.46
C THR A 53 -11.77 16.91 -0.51
N PRO A 54 -12.80 17.70 -0.92
CA PRO A 54 -13.32 18.79 -0.10
C PRO A 54 -14.10 18.28 1.12
N PHE A 55 -14.31 16.97 1.18
CA PHE A 55 -15.04 16.33 2.24
C PHE A 55 -14.34 16.46 3.57
N SER A 56 -15.12 16.95 4.48
CA SER A 56 -14.94 16.68 5.89
C SER A 56 -13.79 17.41 6.56
N ASN A 57 -13.83 18.71 6.59
CA ASN A 57 -13.34 19.45 7.78
C ASN A 57 -12.20 18.77 8.58
N GLY A 58 -11.22 18.19 7.91
CA GLY A 58 -10.10 17.54 8.55
C GLY A 58 -10.25 16.05 8.86
N VAL A 59 -11.46 15.49 8.87
CA VAL A 59 -11.66 14.09 9.30
C VAL A 59 -11.02 13.07 8.35
N VAL A 60 -11.24 13.20 7.02
CA VAL A 60 -10.57 12.33 6.02
C VAL A 60 -9.07 12.56 6.04
N ARG A 61 -8.64 13.82 6.18
CA ARG A 61 -7.21 14.17 6.27
C ARG A 61 -6.53 13.59 7.49
N THR A 62 -7.24 13.44 8.61
CA THR A 62 -6.71 12.75 9.80
C THR A 62 -6.43 11.29 9.50
N GLY A 63 -7.37 10.54 8.93
CA GLY A 63 -7.16 9.15 8.53
C GLY A 63 -6.04 9.01 7.49
N PHE A 64 -5.97 9.95 6.54
CA PHE A 64 -4.88 10.03 5.57
C PHE A 64 -3.51 10.27 6.24
N ALA A 65 -3.39 11.24 7.13
CA ALA A 65 -2.14 11.53 7.84
C ALA A 65 -1.68 10.31 8.65
N VAL A 66 -2.61 9.61 9.33
CA VAL A 66 -2.32 8.36 10.04
C VAL A 66 -1.79 7.31 9.07
N SER A 67 -2.41 7.11 7.90
CA SER A 67 -1.97 6.12 6.92
C SER A 67 -0.57 6.40 6.38
N VAL A 68 -0.27 7.68 6.08
CA VAL A 68 1.05 8.11 5.57
C VAL A 68 2.17 7.86 6.59
N ILE A 69 1.86 7.85 7.87
CA ILE A 69 2.84 7.55 8.93
C ILE A 69 2.84 6.04 9.24
N ALA A 70 1.67 5.46 9.46
CA ALA A 70 1.54 4.09 9.94
C ALA A 70 2.02 3.05 8.93
N ILE A 71 1.75 3.24 7.63
CA ILE A 71 2.18 2.30 6.58
C ILE A 71 3.71 2.24 6.50
N PRO A 72 4.46 3.34 6.31
CA PRO A 72 5.92 3.30 6.24
C PRO A 72 6.57 2.77 7.52
N VAL A 73 6.07 3.17 8.68
CA VAL A 73 6.57 2.66 9.98
C VAL A 73 6.35 1.16 10.08
N SER A 74 5.16 0.68 9.72
CA SER A 74 4.86 -0.76 9.74
C SER A 74 5.74 -1.54 8.76
N ILE A 75 6.00 -1.02 7.56
CA ILE A 75 6.92 -1.63 6.58
C ILE A 75 8.34 -1.71 7.17
N GLY A 76 8.83 -0.62 7.75
CA GLY A 76 10.16 -0.59 8.38
C GLY A 76 10.30 -1.61 9.52
N LEU A 77 9.30 -1.68 10.41
CA LEU A 77 9.26 -2.63 11.51
C LEU A 77 9.17 -4.09 11.02
N PHE A 78 8.40 -4.32 9.95
CA PHE A 78 8.26 -5.64 9.35
C PHE A 78 9.56 -6.11 8.70
N ARG A 79 10.22 -5.24 7.93
CA ARG A 79 11.52 -5.54 7.30
C ARG A 79 12.61 -5.86 8.32
N ARG A 80 12.57 -5.21 9.48
CA ARG A 80 13.50 -5.46 10.60
C ARG A 80 13.19 -6.71 11.42
N GLY A 81 12.10 -7.40 11.12
CA GLY A 81 11.67 -8.55 11.89
C GLY A 81 11.25 -8.23 13.33
N VAL A 82 10.97 -6.93 13.63
CA VAL A 82 10.34 -6.52 14.89
C VAL A 82 8.90 -6.98 14.90
N LEU A 83 8.19 -6.76 13.80
CA LEU A 83 6.89 -7.37 13.54
C LEU A 83 7.12 -8.70 12.83
N ARG A 84 7.04 -9.81 13.57
CA ARG A 84 7.18 -11.17 13.06
C ARG A 84 5.81 -11.81 12.85
N VAL A 85 4.96 -11.16 12.08
CA VAL A 85 3.60 -11.66 11.80
C VAL A 85 3.57 -12.23 10.40
N GLY A 86 3.51 -13.55 10.29
CA GLY A 86 3.29 -14.23 9.02
C GLY A 86 4.52 -14.36 8.12
N GLU A 87 4.35 -14.09 6.83
CA GLU A 87 5.39 -14.30 5.81
C GLU A 87 6.36 -13.13 5.70
N PRO A 88 7.61 -13.39 5.26
CA PRO A 88 8.59 -12.34 5.08
C PRO A 88 8.12 -11.32 4.02
N TRP A 89 8.49 -10.06 4.21
CA TRP A 89 8.17 -8.99 3.28
C TRP A 89 8.71 -9.28 1.88
N PRO A 90 7.87 -9.24 0.82
CA PRO A 90 8.32 -9.49 -0.54
C PRO A 90 9.36 -8.44 -0.97
N ARG A 91 10.50 -8.89 -1.48
CA ARG A 91 11.57 -7.99 -1.91
C ARG A 91 11.20 -7.35 -3.24
N PHE A 92 11.63 -6.10 -3.40
CA PHE A 92 11.67 -5.45 -4.70
C PHE A 92 12.88 -6.01 -5.45
N THR A 93 12.66 -6.77 -6.50
CA THR A 93 13.73 -7.23 -7.39
C THR A 93 13.81 -6.30 -8.60
N ASN A 94 14.95 -6.26 -9.30
CA ASN A 94 15.09 -5.50 -10.55
C ASN A 94 14.09 -5.96 -11.64
N ARG A 95 13.57 -7.18 -11.52
CA ARG A 95 12.50 -7.70 -12.38
C ARG A 95 11.18 -6.93 -12.18
N ASP A 96 10.93 -6.49 -10.97
CA ASP A 96 9.68 -5.83 -10.58
C ASP A 96 9.56 -4.41 -11.14
N LEU A 97 10.69 -3.82 -11.55
CA LEU A 97 10.75 -2.51 -12.19
C LEU A 97 10.70 -2.58 -13.74
N GLY A 98 10.40 -3.74 -14.31
CA GLY A 98 10.22 -3.91 -15.75
C GLY A 98 11.50 -4.09 -16.56
N VAL A 99 12.69 -4.14 -15.93
CA VAL A 99 13.95 -4.44 -16.58
C VAL A 99 14.10 -5.96 -16.70
N GLY A 100 13.42 -6.55 -17.69
CA GLY A 100 13.53 -7.98 -18.02
C GLY A 100 12.42 -8.89 -17.50
N GLY A 101 11.33 -8.35 -17.01
CA GLY A 101 10.20 -9.23 -16.54
C GLY A 101 8.97 -8.49 -16.14
N GLY A 102 8.13 -8.02 -16.06
CA GLY A 102 6.81 -7.54 -15.76
C GLY A 102 6.73 -6.41 -14.73
N TYR A 103 5.83 -5.51 -14.99
CA TYR A 103 5.43 -4.45 -14.05
C TYR A 103 4.44 -4.98 -12.97
N GLY A 104 4.27 -6.31 -12.86
CA GLY A 104 3.23 -6.92 -12.04
C GLY A 104 3.33 -6.53 -10.57
N ASP A 105 4.48 -6.72 -9.95
CA ASP A 105 4.63 -6.42 -8.51
C ASP A 105 4.56 -4.92 -8.21
N PHE A 106 5.05 -4.08 -9.14
CA PHE A 106 4.90 -2.64 -9.03
C PHE A 106 3.42 -2.24 -9.06
N LEU A 107 2.67 -2.78 -10.02
CA LEU A 107 1.25 -2.54 -10.18
C LEU A 107 0.46 -3.02 -8.96
N THR A 108 0.71 -4.26 -8.53
CA THR A 108 0.09 -4.84 -7.33
C THR A 108 0.28 -3.97 -6.10
N ARG A 109 1.53 -3.54 -5.84
CA ARG A 109 1.84 -2.67 -4.69
C ARG A 109 1.15 -1.32 -4.79
N SER A 110 1.19 -0.69 -5.99
CA SER A 110 0.56 0.60 -6.23
C SER A 110 -0.94 0.56 -5.94
N VAL A 111 -1.65 -0.40 -6.53
CA VAL A 111 -3.09 -0.54 -6.36
C VAL A 111 -3.44 -0.95 -4.93
N TYR A 112 -2.69 -1.88 -4.37
CA TYR A 112 -2.93 -2.36 -3.01
C TYR A 112 -2.80 -1.25 -1.97
N PHE A 113 -1.66 -0.56 -1.93
CA PHE A 113 -1.45 0.51 -0.94
C PHE A 113 -2.33 1.72 -1.19
N SER A 114 -2.67 2.02 -2.45
CA SER A 114 -3.69 3.02 -2.77
C SER A 114 -5.05 2.65 -2.17
N SER A 115 -5.44 1.37 -2.25
CA SER A 115 -6.66 0.86 -1.61
C SER A 115 -6.62 0.99 -0.09
N ILE A 116 -5.48 0.65 0.54
CA ILE A 116 -5.30 0.77 1.99
C ILE A 116 -5.37 2.24 2.43
N ILE A 117 -4.73 3.17 1.70
CA ILE A 117 -4.83 4.62 1.99
C ILE A 117 -6.28 5.09 1.91
N ALA A 118 -7.01 4.67 0.88
CA ALA A 118 -8.42 5.02 0.73
C ALA A 118 -9.26 4.48 1.91
N LEU A 119 -9.06 3.23 2.29
CA LEU A 119 -9.75 2.61 3.43
C LEU A 119 -9.40 3.29 4.76
N CYS A 120 -8.14 3.64 5.00
CA CYS A 120 -7.74 4.40 6.19
C CYS A 120 -8.44 5.75 6.24
N SER A 121 -8.44 6.48 5.12
CA SER A 121 -8.94 7.85 5.04
C SER A 121 -10.46 7.91 5.15
N TYR A 122 -11.16 7.19 4.30
CA TYR A 122 -12.63 7.23 4.24
C TYR A 122 -13.27 6.30 5.27
N GLY A 123 -12.68 5.14 5.56
CA GLY A 123 -13.15 4.23 6.61
C GLY A 123 -12.98 4.82 8.00
N GLY A 124 -11.84 5.45 8.28
CA GLY A 124 -11.61 6.19 9.52
C GLY A 124 -12.58 7.36 9.67
N ALA A 125 -12.83 8.11 8.56
CA ALA A 125 -13.81 9.19 8.56
C ALA A 125 -15.24 8.68 8.83
N ALA A 126 -15.65 7.59 8.20
CA ALA A 126 -16.95 6.98 8.44
C ALA A 126 -17.11 6.54 9.91
N ALA A 127 -16.09 5.92 10.48
CA ALA A 127 -16.08 5.54 11.89
C ALA A 127 -16.21 6.76 12.82
N ASN A 128 -15.51 7.86 12.50
CA ASN A 128 -15.66 9.11 13.26
C ASN A 128 -17.06 9.69 13.15
N LEU A 129 -17.69 9.64 11.98
CA LEU A 129 -19.06 10.12 11.80
C LEU A 129 -20.08 9.30 12.62
N LEU A 130 -19.85 8.00 12.76
CA LEU A 130 -20.72 7.11 13.53
C LEU A 130 -20.56 7.28 15.05
N VAL A 131 -19.35 7.50 15.53
CA VAL A 131 -19.01 7.52 16.97
C VAL A 131 -18.83 8.94 17.50
N GLY A 132 -18.60 9.93 16.63
CA GLY A 132 -18.35 11.31 17.01
C GLY A 132 -16.97 11.55 17.64
N SER A 133 -15.98 10.66 17.41
CA SER A 133 -14.67 10.73 18.04
C SER A 133 -13.52 10.68 17.04
N VAL A 134 -12.66 11.70 17.09
CA VAL A 134 -11.42 11.74 16.30
C VAL A 134 -10.49 10.57 16.66
N LEU A 135 -10.48 10.15 17.92
CA LEU A 135 -9.70 8.99 18.37
C LEU A 135 -10.11 7.71 17.63
N THR A 136 -11.43 7.51 17.42
CA THR A 136 -11.93 6.37 16.64
C THR A 136 -11.38 6.39 15.22
N ASN A 137 -11.35 7.57 14.57
CA ASN A 137 -10.75 7.72 13.24
C ASN A 137 -9.29 7.29 13.23
N VAL A 138 -8.48 7.81 14.17
CA VAL A 138 -7.05 7.48 14.30
C VAL A 138 -6.85 5.99 14.52
N LEU A 139 -7.61 5.37 15.44
CA LEU A 139 -7.51 3.95 15.75
C LEU A 139 -7.89 3.07 14.56
N ILE A 140 -9.00 3.36 13.88
CA ILE A 140 -9.43 2.59 12.71
C ILE A 140 -8.42 2.73 11.57
N ALA A 141 -7.95 3.95 11.29
CA ALA A 141 -6.93 4.16 10.27
C ALA A 141 -5.62 3.42 10.58
N ALA A 142 -5.16 3.43 11.84
CA ALA A 142 -3.96 2.72 12.27
C ALA A 142 -4.12 1.19 12.17
N ILE A 143 -5.28 0.66 12.57
CA ILE A 143 -5.59 -0.77 12.47
C ILE A 143 -5.63 -1.19 11.00
N VAL A 144 -6.34 -0.45 10.14
CA VAL A 144 -6.42 -0.75 8.70
C VAL A 144 -5.03 -0.70 8.06
N ALA A 145 -4.21 0.30 8.40
CA ALA A 145 -2.84 0.39 7.91
C ALA A 145 -1.99 -0.82 8.37
N GLY A 146 -2.03 -1.16 9.65
CA GLY A 146 -1.29 -2.30 10.20
C GLY A 146 -1.72 -3.64 9.60
N VAL A 147 -3.03 -3.90 9.52
CA VAL A 147 -3.58 -5.10 8.89
C VAL A 147 -3.24 -5.13 7.40
N GLY A 148 -3.34 -3.99 6.71
CA GLY A 148 -2.97 -3.88 5.31
C GLY A 148 -1.49 -4.23 5.06
N VAL A 149 -0.57 -3.68 5.84
CA VAL A 149 0.85 -4.00 5.70
C VAL A 149 1.14 -5.46 6.02
N THR A 150 0.61 -5.99 7.12
CA THR A 150 0.84 -7.40 7.51
C THR A 150 0.15 -8.40 6.59
N GLY A 151 -0.95 -8.01 5.94
CA GLY A 151 -1.67 -8.83 4.97
C GLY A 151 -1.02 -8.88 3.59
N PHE A 152 -0.23 -7.87 3.21
CA PHE A 152 0.35 -7.77 1.87
C PHE A 152 1.18 -8.99 1.44
N PRO A 153 2.08 -9.58 2.28
CA PRO A 153 2.87 -10.74 1.89
C PRO A 153 2.03 -11.95 1.49
N TYR A 154 0.86 -12.12 2.11
CA TYR A 154 -0.06 -13.21 1.75
C TYR A 154 -0.74 -12.99 0.40
N LEU A 155 -0.96 -11.73 0.03
CA LEU A 155 -1.58 -11.34 -1.23
C LEU A 155 -0.57 -11.21 -2.39
N ALA A 156 0.72 -11.36 -2.12
CA ALA A 156 1.77 -11.40 -3.14
C ALA A 156 1.93 -12.77 -3.83
N ARG A 157 1.15 -13.78 -3.40
CA ARG A 157 1.20 -15.14 -3.98
C ARG A 157 0.23 -15.30 -5.15
N GLU A 158 0.50 -16.31 -5.98
CA GLU A 158 -0.34 -16.68 -7.11
C GLU A 158 -1.28 -17.82 -6.70
N SER A 159 -2.50 -17.50 -6.32
CA SER A 159 -3.55 -18.50 -6.04
C SER A 159 -4.95 -17.90 -6.20
N THR A 160 -5.95 -18.74 -6.46
CA THR A 160 -7.34 -18.31 -6.60
C THR A 160 -7.87 -17.59 -5.34
N ARG A 161 -7.43 -18.01 -4.15
CA ARG A 161 -7.79 -17.36 -2.89
C ARG A 161 -7.21 -15.95 -2.78
N VAL A 162 -5.97 -15.79 -3.26
CA VAL A 162 -5.29 -14.49 -3.31
C VAL A 162 -5.95 -13.57 -4.32
N LEU A 163 -6.35 -14.09 -5.49
CA LEU A 163 -7.12 -13.32 -6.47
C LEU A 163 -8.39 -12.75 -5.85
N ALA A 164 -9.18 -13.56 -5.15
CA ALA A 164 -10.38 -13.11 -4.46
C ALA A 164 -10.06 -12.07 -3.37
N GLY A 165 -8.99 -12.28 -2.60
CA GLY A 165 -8.54 -11.36 -1.56
C GLY A 165 -8.12 -10.00 -2.14
N ARG A 166 -7.33 -9.97 -3.21
CA ARG A 166 -6.94 -8.73 -3.92
C ARG A 166 -8.18 -8.01 -4.45
N ALA A 167 -9.04 -8.73 -5.17
CA ALA A 167 -10.27 -8.15 -5.72
C ALA A 167 -11.15 -7.54 -4.62
N ALA A 168 -11.29 -8.20 -3.47
CA ALA A 168 -12.04 -7.68 -2.32
C ALA A 168 -11.44 -6.39 -1.75
N VAL A 169 -10.10 -6.34 -1.56
CA VAL A 169 -9.41 -5.14 -1.07
C VAL A 169 -9.55 -3.98 -2.06
N TYR A 170 -9.40 -4.24 -3.37
CA TYR A 170 -9.53 -3.22 -4.40
C TYR A 170 -10.97 -2.72 -4.50
N ALA A 171 -11.96 -3.62 -4.49
CA ALA A 171 -13.37 -3.24 -4.50
C ALA A 171 -13.74 -2.41 -3.26
N ALA A 172 -13.23 -2.76 -2.08
CA ALA A 172 -13.45 -1.99 -0.86
C ALA A 172 -12.80 -0.60 -0.94
N GLY A 173 -11.55 -0.50 -1.43
CA GLY A 173 -10.85 0.76 -1.62
C GLY A 173 -11.53 1.66 -2.65
N LEU A 174 -11.90 1.10 -3.82
CA LEU A 174 -12.66 1.81 -4.86
C LEU A 174 -14.02 2.27 -4.36
N GLY A 175 -14.75 1.40 -3.63
CA GLY A 175 -16.02 1.73 -3.01
C GLY A 175 -15.90 2.87 -2.00
N ALA A 176 -14.84 2.86 -1.17
CA ALA A 176 -14.58 3.93 -0.22
C ALA A 176 -14.31 5.28 -0.91
N VAL A 177 -13.53 5.29 -1.99
CA VAL A 177 -13.29 6.49 -2.82
C VAL A 177 -14.59 6.93 -3.50
N TYR A 178 -15.34 6.01 -4.09
CA TYR A 178 -16.59 6.33 -4.78
C TYR A 178 -17.59 6.99 -3.84
N VAL A 179 -17.84 6.40 -2.69
CA VAL A 179 -18.78 6.93 -1.71
C VAL A 179 -18.28 8.21 -1.06
N GLY A 180 -16.99 8.28 -0.74
CA GLY A 180 -16.42 9.38 0.03
C GLY A 180 -15.99 10.60 -0.81
N ALA A 181 -15.61 10.41 -2.06
CA ALA A 181 -15.06 11.48 -2.90
C ALA A 181 -15.93 11.84 -4.10
N MET A 182 -16.46 10.85 -4.83
CA MET A 182 -17.10 11.06 -6.13
C MET A 182 -18.31 12.00 -6.13
N PRO A 183 -19.24 11.98 -5.15
CA PRO A 183 -20.40 12.87 -5.17
C PRO A 183 -20.05 14.35 -5.31
N PHE A 184 -18.84 14.74 -4.90
CA PHE A 184 -18.35 16.13 -4.94
C PHE A 184 -17.44 16.38 -6.11
N LEU A 185 -16.62 15.41 -6.46
CA LEU A 185 -15.51 15.58 -7.40
C LEU A 185 -15.99 15.67 -8.86
N TRP A 186 -17.00 14.90 -9.24
CA TRP A 186 -17.62 15.00 -10.58
C TRP A 186 -18.15 16.40 -10.89
N ARG A 187 -18.58 17.11 -9.86
CA ARG A 187 -19.20 18.42 -10.03
C ARG A 187 -18.19 19.57 -10.09
N PHE A 188 -17.04 19.42 -9.41
CA PHE A 188 -16.10 20.52 -9.20
C PHE A 188 -14.74 20.31 -9.86
N LEU A 189 -14.29 19.08 -10.05
CA LEU A 189 -12.96 18.74 -10.55
C LEU A 189 -13.03 17.48 -11.41
N PRO A 190 -13.37 17.59 -12.71
CA PRO A 190 -13.48 16.44 -13.60
C PRO A 190 -12.16 15.65 -13.75
N GLU A 191 -10.99 16.31 -13.52
CA GLU A 191 -9.68 15.66 -13.55
C GLU A 191 -9.55 14.56 -12.50
N ILE A 192 -10.26 14.67 -11.39
CA ILE A 192 -10.25 13.65 -10.32
C ILE A 192 -11.00 12.40 -10.78
N GLY A 193 -12.02 12.56 -11.62
CA GLY A 193 -12.67 11.43 -12.27
C GLY A 193 -11.71 10.61 -13.12
N LEU A 194 -10.75 11.26 -13.79
CA LEU A 194 -9.71 10.57 -14.56
C LEU A 194 -8.77 9.78 -13.67
N ILE A 195 -8.39 10.31 -12.50
CA ILE A 195 -7.52 9.57 -11.55
C ILE A 195 -8.26 8.38 -10.97
N PHE A 196 -9.55 8.54 -10.63
CA PHE A 196 -10.37 7.41 -10.20
C PHE A 196 -10.49 6.35 -11.29
N LEU A 197 -10.77 6.75 -12.51
CA LEU A 197 -10.82 5.83 -13.66
C LEU A 197 -9.49 5.12 -13.87
N LEU A 198 -8.37 5.84 -13.81
CA LEU A 198 -7.04 5.26 -13.88
C LEU A 198 -6.85 4.20 -12.79
N TYR A 199 -7.26 4.49 -11.55
CA TYR A 199 -7.18 3.54 -10.46
C TYR A 199 -8.03 2.29 -10.70
N VAL A 200 -9.25 2.44 -11.25
CA VAL A 200 -10.10 1.30 -11.66
C VAL A 200 -9.39 0.46 -12.71
N VAL A 201 -8.83 1.09 -13.75
CA VAL A 201 -8.11 0.39 -14.82
C VAL A 201 -6.91 -0.38 -14.27
N LEU A 202 -6.10 0.26 -13.42
CA LEU A 202 -4.94 -0.40 -12.81
C LEU A 202 -5.35 -1.59 -11.93
N ALA A 203 -6.43 -1.47 -11.16
CA ALA A 203 -6.96 -2.56 -10.35
C ALA A 203 -7.44 -3.74 -11.20
N LEU A 204 -8.13 -3.47 -12.31
CA LEU A 204 -8.57 -4.50 -13.26
C LEU A 204 -7.39 -5.19 -13.95
N LEU A 205 -6.37 -4.43 -14.35
CA LEU A 205 -5.16 -4.99 -14.97
C LEU A 205 -4.40 -5.90 -13.99
N ASP A 206 -4.29 -5.53 -12.71
CA ASP A 206 -3.64 -6.37 -11.70
C ASP A 206 -4.40 -7.69 -11.47
N VAL A 207 -5.72 -7.60 -11.32
CA VAL A 207 -6.58 -8.79 -11.16
C VAL A 207 -6.52 -9.68 -12.40
N GLN A 208 -6.53 -9.10 -13.59
CA GLN A 208 -6.46 -9.84 -14.85
C GLN A 208 -5.09 -10.51 -15.06
N SER A 209 -3.99 -9.82 -14.72
CA SER A 209 -2.64 -10.39 -14.82
C SER A 209 -2.48 -11.61 -13.90
N LEU A 210 -2.99 -11.52 -12.66
CA LEU A 210 -2.95 -12.63 -11.72
C LEU A 210 -3.84 -13.80 -12.16
N ALA A 211 -5.03 -13.51 -12.72
CA ALA A 211 -5.91 -14.54 -13.25
C ALA A 211 -5.27 -15.28 -14.45
N GLY A 212 -4.57 -14.56 -15.33
CA GLY A 212 -3.78 -15.13 -16.42
C GLY A 212 -2.67 -16.06 -15.91
N ALA A 213 -1.87 -15.60 -14.95
CA ALA A 213 -0.82 -16.41 -14.35
C ALA A 213 -1.35 -17.70 -13.72
N ILE A 214 -2.48 -17.66 -13.01
CA ILE A 214 -3.11 -18.85 -12.43
C ILE A 214 -3.57 -19.84 -13.51
N HIS A 215 -4.08 -19.34 -14.65
CA HIS A 215 -4.54 -20.19 -15.75
C HIS A 215 -3.40 -20.92 -16.49
N GLU A 216 -2.22 -20.31 -16.57
CA GLU A 216 -1.04 -20.94 -17.19
C GLU A 216 -0.47 -22.09 -16.35
N TRP A 217 -0.76 -22.16 -15.06
CA TRP A 217 -0.27 -23.18 -14.13
C TRP A 217 -1.30 -24.30 -13.84
N ALA A 218 -2.53 -24.18 -14.34
CA ALA A 218 -3.60 -25.15 -14.15
C ALA A 218 -3.76 -26.08 -15.35
#